data_d5a0a2a9069712f8c78c6e25f7631919
#
_entry.id   d5a0a2a9069712f8c78c6e25f7631919
#
_cell.length_a   1.000
_cell.length_b   1.000
_cell.length_c   1.000
_cell.angle_alpha   90.00
_cell.angle_beta   90.00
_cell.angle_gamma   90.00
#
_symmetry.space_group_name_H-M   'P 1'
#
loop_
_entity.id
_entity.type
_entity.pdbx_description
1 polymer ?
#
loop_
_entity_poly.entity_id
_entity_poly.type
_entity_poly.pdbx_seq_one_letter_code
_entity_poly.pdbx_strand_id
1 'polypeptide(L)'
;MDDNKRILLVEDDPNFGIILRDFLKMNDYDVVLAKNGMEGFEKFKKHDFHICILDVMMPYKDGFTLAGEIKEINQDIPIIFLTAKSLKEDVLKGYKIGA
;
A
#
# COMPACT_ATOMS: atom_id res chain seq x y z
N MET A 1 -20.74 -6.41 12.33
CA MET A 1 -19.70 -5.74 13.06
C MET A 1 -18.39 -5.77 12.30
N ASP A 2 -17.80 -4.66 12.14
CA ASP A 2 -16.62 -4.60 11.29
C ASP A 2 -15.41 -4.17 12.09
N ASP A 3 -14.62 -5.15 12.52
CA ASP A 3 -13.38 -4.92 13.23
C ASP A 3 -12.17 -5.03 12.32
N ASN A 4 -12.40 -5.10 11.01
CA ASN A 4 -11.29 -5.25 10.07
C ASN A 4 -10.39 -4.02 10.09
N LYS A 5 -9.08 -4.27 10.06
CA LYS A 5 -8.11 -3.20 9.95
C LYS A 5 -8.11 -2.68 8.52
N ARG A 6 -7.97 -1.38 8.38
CA ARG A 6 -7.94 -0.74 7.06
C ARG A 6 -6.52 -0.38 6.68
N ILE A 7 -6.12 -0.80 5.49
CA ILE A 7 -4.78 -0.61 4.95
C ILE A 7 -4.85 0.36 3.78
N LEU A 8 -3.97 1.36 3.80
CA LEU A 8 -3.71 2.16 2.61
C LEU A 8 -2.55 1.51 1.86
N LEU A 9 -2.82 1.03 0.66
CA LEU A 9 -1.80 0.41 -0.18
C LEU A 9 -1.52 1.33 -1.37
N VAL A 10 -0.31 1.86 -1.44
CA VAL A 10 0.09 2.76 -2.52
C VAL A 10 1.14 2.06 -3.37
N GLU A 11 0.75 1.72 -4.60
CA GLU A 11 1.56 0.93 -5.50
C GLU A 11 1.29 1.34 -6.94
N ASP A 12 2.33 1.74 -7.66
CA ASP A 12 2.19 2.23 -9.03
C ASP A 12 2.13 1.12 -10.08
N ASP A 13 2.55 -0.11 -9.73
CA ASP A 13 2.40 -1.26 -10.62
C ASP A 13 1.00 -1.83 -10.45
N PRO A 14 0.13 -1.69 -11.46
CA PRO A 14 -1.26 -2.11 -11.31
C PRO A 14 -1.43 -3.61 -11.09
N ASN A 15 -0.58 -4.42 -11.70
CA ASN A 15 -0.68 -5.87 -11.53
C ASN A 15 -0.33 -6.29 -10.11
N PHE A 16 0.81 -5.81 -9.60
CA PHE A 16 1.22 -6.13 -8.25
C PHE A 16 0.25 -5.56 -7.21
N GLY A 17 -0.19 -4.33 -7.44
CA GLY A 17 -1.13 -3.67 -6.53
C GLY A 17 -2.43 -4.44 -6.37
N ILE A 18 -3.01 -4.90 -7.49
CA ILE A 18 -4.25 -5.66 -7.45
C ILE A 18 -4.06 -7.00 -6.75
N ILE A 19 -2.97 -7.70 -7.06
CA ILE A 19 -2.71 -9.01 -6.44
C ILE A 19 -2.50 -8.87 -4.93
N LEU A 20 -1.73 -7.89 -4.51
CA LEU A 20 -1.48 -7.68 -3.09
C LEU A 20 -2.76 -7.24 -2.37
N ARG A 21 -3.54 -6.34 -2.99
CA ARG A 21 -4.82 -5.93 -2.44
C ARG A 21 -5.72 -7.14 -2.21
N ASP A 22 -5.85 -7.99 -3.22
CA ASP A 22 -6.75 -9.13 -3.14
C ASP A 22 -6.27 -10.13 -2.09
N PHE A 23 -4.97 -10.34 -1.98
CA PHE A 23 -4.39 -11.20 -0.95
C PHE A 23 -4.73 -10.66 0.45
N LEU A 24 -4.55 -9.36 0.66
CA LEU A 24 -4.85 -8.75 1.95
C LEU A 24 -6.34 -8.83 2.29
N LYS A 25 -7.20 -8.64 1.28
CA LYS A 25 -8.64 -8.78 1.50
C LYS A 25 -9.01 -10.21 1.88
N MET A 26 -8.34 -11.19 1.31
CA MET A 26 -8.57 -12.59 1.68
C MET A 26 -8.18 -12.88 3.13
N ASN A 27 -7.35 -12.03 3.71
CA ASN A 27 -6.93 -12.14 5.10
C ASN A 27 -7.69 -11.17 6.00
N ASP A 28 -8.88 -10.77 5.58
CA ASP A 28 -9.84 -9.98 6.36
C ASP A 28 -9.42 -8.53 6.61
N TYR A 29 -8.58 -7.97 5.75
CA TYR A 29 -8.27 -6.55 5.80
C TYR A 29 -9.14 -5.77 4.82
N ASP A 30 -9.53 -4.55 5.23
CA ASP A 30 -10.04 -3.57 4.30
C ASP A 30 -8.87 -2.91 3.62
N VAL A 31 -8.88 -2.80 2.30
CA VAL A 31 -7.76 -2.23 1.57
C VAL A 31 -8.24 -1.15 0.62
N VAL A 32 -7.62 0.01 0.71
CA VAL A 32 -7.81 1.09 -0.24
C VAL A 32 -6.53 1.18 -1.06
N LEU A 33 -6.64 0.90 -2.36
CA LEU A 33 -5.50 0.92 -3.28
C LEU A 33 -5.41 2.28 -3.95
N ALA A 34 -4.23 2.89 -3.87
CA ALA A 34 -3.90 4.10 -4.60
C ALA A 34 -2.73 3.80 -5.53
N LYS A 35 -2.71 4.42 -6.70
CA LYS A 35 -1.73 4.07 -7.73
C LYS A 35 -0.54 5.03 -7.81
N ASN A 36 -0.53 6.06 -7.00
CA ASN A 36 0.62 6.96 -6.88
C ASN A 36 0.56 7.70 -5.55
N GLY A 37 1.62 8.42 -5.24
CA GLY A 37 1.73 9.11 -3.95
C GLY A 37 0.71 10.21 -3.76
N MET A 38 0.35 10.90 -4.82
CA MET A 38 -0.63 11.98 -4.73
C MET A 38 -2.02 11.43 -4.40
N GLU A 39 -2.42 10.37 -5.10
CA GLU A 39 -3.67 9.69 -4.82
C GLU A 39 -3.66 9.09 -3.42
N GLY A 40 -2.52 8.51 -3.03
CA GLY A 40 -2.35 7.94 -1.69
C GLY A 40 -2.58 8.96 -0.60
N PHE A 41 -2.03 10.16 -0.75
CA PHE A 41 -2.21 11.20 0.24
C PHE A 41 -3.66 11.68 0.30
N GLU A 42 -4.31 11.82 -0.86
CA GLU A 42 -5.72 12.20 -0.90
C GLU A 42 -6.60 11.16 -0.20
N LYS A 43 -6.33 9.88 -0.45
CA LYS A 43 -7.08 8.81 0.22
C LYS A 43 -6.83 8.82 1.72
N PHE A 44 -5.58 9.07 2.13
CA PHE A 44 -5.24 9.10 3.55
C PHE A 44 -6.02 10.19 4.29
N LYS A 45 -6.22 11.33 3.65
CA LYS A 45 -6.96 12.43 4.28
C LYS A 45 -8.46 12.15 4.40
N LYS A 46 -8.99 11.25 3.57
CA LYS A 46 -10.43 11.01 3.50
C LYS A 46 -10.90 9.85 4.36
N HIS A 47 -10.00 8.97 4.77
CA HIS A 47 -10.36 7.76 5.50
C HIS A 47 -9.46 7.56 6.70
N ASP A 48 -9.92 6.77 7.66
CA ASP A 48 -9.08 6.35 8.79
C ASP A 48 -8.38 5.05 8.43
N PHE A 49 -7.07 5.01 8.61
CA PHE A 49 -6.26 3.83 8.32
C PHE A 49 -5.54 3.35 9.57
N HIS A 50 -5.28 2.05 9.61
CA HIS A 50 -4.53 1.42 10.71
C HIS A 50 -3.07 1.20 10.33
N ILE A 51 -2.78 1.07 9.03
CA ILE A 51 -1.43 0.83 8.53
C ILE A 51 -1.35 1.31 7.08
N CYS A 52 -0.16 1.73 6.68
CA CYS A 52 0.12 2.10 5.30
C CYS A 52 1.19 1.18 4.73
N ILE A 53 0.98 0.70 3.50
CA ILE A 53 1.99 -0.04 2.74
C ILE A 53 2.30 0.81 1.51
N LEU A 54 3.53 1.29 1.42
CA LEU A 54 3.92 2.26 0.42
C LEU A 54 5.06 1.74 -0.44
N ASP A 55 4.89 1.80 -1.75
CA ASP A 55 5.99 1.56 -2.67
C ASP A 55 6.99 2.72 -2.54
N VAL A 56 8.28 2.39 -2.45
CA VAL A 56 9.31 3.42 -2.35
C VAL A 56 9.50 4.13 -3.68
N MET A 57 9.61 3.38 -4.76
CA MET A 57 9.97 3.93 -6.08
C MET A 57 8.72 4.19 -6.90
N MET A 58 8.23 5.42 -6.86
CA MET A 58 7.08 5.86 -7.64
C MET A 58 7.43 7.17 -8.33
N PRO A 59 6.84 7.43 -9.51
CA PRO A 59 7.05 8.72 -10.17
C PRO A 59 6.43 9.87 -9.37
N TYR A 60 7.01 11.03 -9.50
CA TYR A 60 6.57 12.31 -8.92
C TYR A 60 6.74 12.39 -7.41
N LYS A 61 6.14 11.50 -6.64
CA LYS A 61 6.25 11.50 -5.18
C LYS A 61 6.60 10.09 -4.73
N ASP A 62 7.81 9.90 -4.22
CA ASP A 62 8.24 8.58 -3.76
C ASP A 62 7.61 8.22 -2.40
N GLY A 63 7.79 6.95 -2.00
CA GLY A 63 7.18 6.44 -0.78
C GLY A 63 7.69 7.11 0.48
N PHE A 64 8.96 7.50 0.53
CA PHE A 64 9.51 8.17 1.71
C PHE A 64 8.94 9.57 1.88
N THR A 65 8.78 10.30 0.77
CA THR A 65 8.16 11.62 0.81
C THR A 65 6.71 11.51 1.28
N LEU A 66 5.97 10.56 0.71
CA LEU A 66 4.59 10.33 1.12
C LEU A 66 4.50 9.94 2.59
N ALA A 67 5.39 9.08 3.06
CA ALA A 67 5.42 8.68 4.47
C ALA A 67 5.61 9.88 5.39
N GLY A 68 6.50 10.80 5.01
CA GLY A 68 6.71 12.02 5.78
C GLY A 68 5.44 12.86 5.89
N GLU A 69 4.71 13.01 4.79
CA GLU A 69 3.45 13.74 4.79
C GLU A 69 2.40 13.06 5.66
N ILE A 70 2.32 11.74 5.56
CA ILE A 70 1.37 10.96 6.36
C ILE A 70 1.70 11.10 7.85
N LYS A 71 2.97 11.01 8.21
CA LYS A 71 3.40 11.11 9.60
C LYS A 71 3.14 12.50 10.19
N GLU A 72 3.10 13.54 9.38
CA GLU A 72 2.73 14.87 9.87
C GLU A 72 1.27 14.90 10.34
N ILE A 73 0.41 14.10 9.73
CA ILE A 73 -1.00 14.00 10.12
C ILE A 73 -1.18 13.03 11.28
N ASN A 74 -0.51 11.89 11.23
CA ASN A 74 -0.60 10.84 12.26
C ASN A 74 0.78 10.20 12.44
N GLN A 75 1.54 10.67 13.41
CA GLN A 75 2.92 10.22 13.59
C GLN A 75 3.02 8.78 14.11
N ASP A 76 1.92 8.22 14.61
CA ASP A 76 1.93 6.89 15.21
C ASP A 76 1.54 5.77 14.25
N ILE A 77 1.07 6.10 13.05
CA ILE A 77 0.62 5.06 12.12
C ILE A 77 1.81 4.22 11.61
N PRO A 78 1.71 2.89 11.68
CA PRO A 78 2.77 2.04 11.12
C PRO A 78 2.83 2.15 9.61
N ILE A 79 4.06 2.18 9.08
CA ILE A 79 4.28 2.23 7.64
C ILE A 79 5.23 1.11 7.24
N ILE A 80 4.83 0.33 6.24
CA ILE A 80 5.66 -0.71 5.65
C ILE A 80 6.04 -0.24 4.24
N PHE A 81 7.32 -0.34 3.90
CA PHE A 81 7.79 0.03 2.57
C PHE A 81 7.99 -1.19 1.69
N LEU A 82 7.52 -1.09 0.45
CA LEU A 82 7.81 -2.07 -0.59
C LEU A 82 9.01 -1.54 -1.36
N THR A 83 10.05 -2.37 -1.52
CA THR A 83 11.33 -1.83 -1.98
C THR A 83 11.61 -2.07 -3.45
N ALA A 84 12.15 -3.21 -3.84
CA ALA A 84 12.70 -3.39 -5.16
C ALA A 84 11.71 -3.99 -6.13
N LYS A 85 11.71 -3.49 -7.37
CA LYS A 85 10.86 -4.02 -8.43
C LYS A 85 11.13 -5.50 -8.68
N SER A 86 12.37 -5.93 -8.63
CA SER A 86 12.71 -7.33 -8.81
C SER A 86 12.08 -8.22 -7.73
N LEU A 87 12.01 -7.72 -6.50
CA LEU A 87 11.37 -8.44 -5.41
C LEU A 87 9.87 -8.59 -5.67
N LYS A 88 9.24 -7.55 -6.20
CA LYS A 88 7.82 -7.61 -6.56
C LYS A 88 7.58 -8.65 -7.66
N GLU A 89 8.46 -8.70 -8.63
CA GLU A 89 8.36 -9.69 -9.72
C GLU A 89 8.48 -11.11 -9.17
N ASP A 90 9.38 -11.32 -8.22
CA ASP A 90 9.53 -12.63 -7.57
C ASP A 90 8.26 -13.02 -6.79
N VAL A 91 7.66 -12.08 -6.09
CA VAL A 91 6.40 -12.32 -5.38
C VAL A 91 5.31 -12.69 -6.36
N LEU A 92 5.20 -11.97 -7.49
CA LEU A 92 4.19 -12.26 -8.50
C LEU A 92 4.38 -13.65 -9.10
N LYS A 93 5.61 -14.04 -9.40
CA LYS A 93 5.90 -15.37 -9.91
C LYS A 93 5.53 -16.44 -8.90
N GLY A 94 5.89 -16.25 -7.64
CA GLY A 94 5.56 -17.18 -6.58
C GLY A 94 4.06 -17.34 -6.41
N TYR A 95 3.32 -16.24 -6.49
CA TYR A 95 1.88 -16.26 -6.38
C TYR A 95 1.25 -17.07 -7.52
N LYS A 96 1.70 -16.83 -8.75
CA LYS A 96 1.15 -17.52 -9.91
C LYS A 96 1.47 -19.00 -9.92
N ILE A 97 2.65 -19.38 -9.45
CA ILE A 97 3.09 -20.78 -9.45
C ILE A 97 2.56 -21.50 -8.22
N GLY A 98 2.58 -20.86 -7.08
CA GLY A 98 2.23 -21.48 -5.80
C GLY A 98 0.77 -21.41 -5.42
N ALA A 99 -0.03 -20.68 -6.21
CA ALA A 99 -1.46 -20.53 -5.89
C ALA A 99 -2.30 -21.73 -6.34
#